data_d6f9c51e358145cac074de38bfc1aae4
#
_entry.id   d6f9c51e358145cac074de38bfc1aae4
#
_cell.length_a   1.000
_cell.length_b   1.000
_cell.length_c   1.000
_cell.angle_alpha   90.00
_cell.angle_beta   90.00
_cell.angle_gamma   90.00
#
_symmetry.space_group_name_H-M   'P 1'
#
loop_
_entity.id
_entity.type
_entity.pdbx_description
1 polymer ?
#
loop_
_entity_poly.entity_id
_entity_poly.type
_entity_poly.pdbx_seq_one_letter_code
_entity_poly.pdbx_strand_id
1 'polypeptide(L)'
;MSQRQATKEQQQIIEATEGNIRVRAVPGSGKTFTITHRIKYLTEECRVNPSSILVITFTKAAATEMKERYESLCGGGPSSVSFGTFHAIFFRILKFAYRYDARNIVRDEQRMQYIRELIETNHVEVSAPFCQRSAP
;
A
#
# COMPACT_ATOMS: atom_id res chain seq x y z
N MET A 1 29.87 1.19 7.15
CA MET A 1 28.46 1.48 7.58
C MET A 1 28.00 0.30 8.40
N SER A 2 27.72 0.50 9.69
CA SER A 2 27.29 -0.60 10.58
C SER A 2 25.93 -1.10 10.10
N GLN A 3 25.85 -2.36 9.67
CA GLN A 3 24.57 -2.99 9.34
C GLN A 3 23.76 -3.12 10.63
N ARG A 4 22.60 -2.46 10.68
CA ARG A 4 21.67 -2.59 11.79
C ARG A 4 21.22 -4.05 11.86
N GLN A 5 21.53 -4.74 12.95
CA GLN A 5 21.06 -6.10 13.18
C GLN A 5 19.58 -6.10 13.62
N ALA A 6 18.84 -7.10 13.16
CA ALA A 6 17.46 -7.32 13.59
C ALA A 6 17.41 -7.78 15.05
N THR A 7 16.41 -7.32 15.80
CA THR A 7 16.12 -7.89 17.13
C THR A 7 15.57 -9.31 17.00
N LYS A 8 15.51 -10.07 18.10
CA LYS A 8 14.94 -11.43 18.09
C LYS A 8 13.51 -11.46 17.57
N GLU A 9 12.69 -10.50 17.98
CA GLU A 9 11.28 -10.37 17.54
C GLU A 9 11.20 -10.00 16.06
N GLN A 10 12.06 -9.10 15.59
CA GLN A 10 12.14 -8.76 14.17
C GLN A 10 12.57 -9.97 13.34
N GLN A 11 13.53 -10.74 13.81
CA GLN A 11 14.01 -11.95 13.14
C GLN A 11 12.91 -12.99 13.01
N GLN A 12 12.11 -13.23 14.07
CA GLN A 12 10.97 -14.12 14.02
C GLN A 12 9.94 -13.70 12.95
N ILE A 13 9.70 -12.39 12.82
CA ILE A 13 8.78 -11.86 11.79
C ILE A 13 9.37 -12.04 10.39
N ILE A 14 10.67 -11.81 10.22
CA ILE A 14 11.38 -11.94 8.94
C ILE A 14 11.32 -13.39 8.45
N GLU A 15 11.55 -14.35 9.31
CA GLU A 15 11.65 -15.78 8.98
C GLU A 15 10.29 -16.51 8.92
N ALA A 16 9.23 -15.93 9.45
CA ALA A 16 7.92 -16.56 9.42
C ALA A 16 7.39 -16.70 7.98
N THR A 17 7.17 -17.90 7.50
CA THR A 17 6.81 -18.20 6.11
C THR A 17 5.36 -18.61 5.94
N GLU A 18 4.69 -19.05 7.00
CA GLU A 18 3.35 -19.62 6.92
C GLU A 18 2.31 -18.81 7.69
N GLY A 19 1.08 -18.87 7.21
CA GLY A 19 -0.10 -18.31 7.86
C GLY A 19 -0.22 -16.79 7.81
N ASN A 20 -1.23 -16.28 8.50
CA ASN A 20 -1.49 -14.85 8.62
C ASN A 20 -0.76 -14.29 9.84
N ILE A 21 0.12 -13.31 9.62
CA ILE A 21 0.91 -12.70 10.68
C ILE A 21 0.40 -11.28 10.95
N ARG A 22 0.02 -11.01 12.18
CA ARG A 22 -0.34 -9.67 12.64
C ARG A 22 0.77 -9.12 13.54
N VAL A 23 1.42 -8.05 13.11
CA VAL A 23 2.48 -7.38 13.86
C VAL A 23 1.95 -6.10 14.49
N ARG A 24 2.13 -5.93 15.80
CA ARG A 24 1.88 -4.68 16.52
C ARG A 24 3.23 -3.99 16.75
N ALA A 25 3.36 -2.76 16.30
CA ALA A 25 4.64 -2.05 16.34
C ALA A 25 4.43 -0.55 16.59
N VAL A 26 5.15 0.01 17.56
CA VAL A 26 5.13 1.44 17.88
C VAL A 26 5.91 2.27 16.83
N PRO A 27 5.69 3.59 16.76
CA PRO A 27 6.54 4.46 15.94
C PRO A 27 8.02 4.28 16.30
N GLY A 28 8.90 4.29 15.29
CA GLY A 28 10.35 4.11 15.50
C GLY A 28 10.85 2.67 15.72
N SER A 29 9.96 1.68 15.87
CA SER A 29 10.35 0.26 16.11
C SER A 29 11.03 -0.44 14.93
N GLY A 30 11.20 0.22 13.78
CA GLY A 30 11.82 -0.38 12.61
C GLY A 30 10.88 -1.19 11.72
N LYS A 31 9.60 -0.86 11.66
CA LYS A 31 8.60 -1.54 10.81
C LYS A 31 9.05 -1.69 9.35
N THR A 32 9.51 -0.61 8.74
CA THR A 32 9.99 -0.63 7.35
C THR A 32 11.20 -1.54 7.19
N PHE A 33 12.13 -1.49 8.13
CA PHE A 33 13.29 -2.39 8.17
C PHE A 33 12.83 -3.86 8.20
N THR A 34 11.94 -4.22 9.11
CA THR A 34 11.44 -5.59 9.24
C THR A 34 10.75 -6.07 7.96
N ILE A 35 9.89 -5.23 7.35
CA ILE A 35 9.18 -5.59 6.12
C ILE A 35 10.16 -5.77 4.95
N THR A 36 11.10 -4.86 4.73
CA THR A 36 12.05 -4.97 3.61
C THR A 36 12.98 -6.16 3.76
N HIS A 37 13.44 -6.46 4.98
CA HIS A 37 14.25 -7.67 5.25
C HIS A 37 13.44 -8.96 5.11
N ARG A 38 12.14 -8.94 5.47
CA ARG A 38 11.25 -10.08 5.23
C ARG A 38 11.08 -10.34 3.73
N ILE A 39 10.86 -9.31 2.92
CA ILE A 39 10.75 -9.47 1.47
C ILE A 39 12.06 -10.07 0.92
N LYS A 40 13.20 -9.55 1.36
CA LYS A 40 14.51 -10.09 0.97
C LYS A 40 14.67 -11.56 1.36
N TYR A 41 14.34 -11.92 2.58
CA TYR A 41 14.36 -13.31 3.05
C TYR A 41 13.49 -14.23 2.21
N LEU A 42 12.24 -13.81 1.91
CA LEU A 42 11.34 -14.58 1.07
C LEU A 42 11.88 -14.79 -0.36
N THR A 43 12.53 -13.78 -0.93
CA THR A 43 13.04 -13.86 -2.30
C THR A 43 14.38 -14.59 -2.41
N GLU A 44 15.30 -14.35 -1.48
CA GLU A 44 16.66 -14.91 -1.54
C GLU A 44 16.78 -16.29 -0.89
N GLU A 45 16.20 -16.47 0.31
CA GLU A 45 16.30 -17.72 1.05
C GLU A 45 15.16 -18.70 0.71
N CYS A 46 13.91 -18.22 0.70
CA CYS A 46 12.75 -19.07 0.41
C CYS A 46 12.49 -19.23 -1.10
N ARG A 47 13.24 -18.53 -1.96
CA ARG A 47 13.10 -18.58 -3.43
C ARG A 47 11.70 -18.25 -3.94
N VAL A 48 10.95 -17.45 -3.20
CA VAL A 48 9.65 -16.95 -3.64
C VAL A 48 9.84 -16.02 -4.82
N ASN A 49 9.05 -16.21 -5.89
CA ASN A 49 9.11 -15.35 -7.06
C ASN A 49 8.76 -13.90 -6.67
N PRO A 50 9.66 -12.93 -6.88
CA PRO A 50 9.41 -11.53 -6.51
C PRO A 50 8.11 -10.96 -7.12
N SER A 51 7.72 -11.38 -8.31
CA SER A 51 6.49 -10.92 -8.96
C SER A 51 5.19 -11.37 -8.27
N SER A 52 5.26 -12.40 -7.42
CA SER A 52 4.13 -12.86 -6.61
C SER A 52 3.99 -12.13 -5.28
N ILE A 53 4.94 -11.26 -4.94
CA ILE A 53 4.92 -10.48 -3.70
C ILE A 53 4.28 -9.13 -3.96
N LEU A 54 3.27 -8.81 -3.14
CA LEU A 54 2.55 -7.55 -3.18
C LEU A 54 2.69 -6.82 -1.84
N VAL A 55 3.21 -5.59 -1.88
CA VAL A 55 3.37 -4.72 -0.73
C VAL A 55 2.42 -3.53 -0.86
N ILE A 56 1.46 -3.44 0.05
CA ILE A 56 0.45 -2.39 0.04
C ILE A 56 0.71 -1.42 1.18
N THR A 57 0.70 -0.14 0.87
CA THR A 57 0.84 0.95 1.84
C THR A 57 -0.37 1.89 1.76
N PHE A 58 -0.49 2.77 2.75
CA PHE A 58 -1.58 3.74 2.75
C PHE A 58 -1.32 4.93 1.81
N THR A 59 -0.07 5.37 1.69
CA THR A 59 0.30 6.52 0.86
C THR A 59 1.27 6.14 -0.26
N LYS A 60 1.22 6.89 -1.36
CA LYS A 60 2.15 6.72 -2.49
C LYS A 60 3.60 6.96 -2.06
N ALA A 61 3.83 7.97 -1.22
CA ALA A 61 5.17 8.28 -0.70
C ALA A 61 5.76 7.10 0.07
N ALA A 62 4.97 6.48 0.98
CA ALA A 62 5.43 5.31 1.73
C ALA A 62 5.69 4.09 0.82
N ALA A 63 4.91 3.90 -0.25
CA ALA A 63 5.15 2.83 -1.22
C ALA A 63 6.48 3.04 -1.96
N THR A 64 6.74 4.27 -2.41
CA THR A 64 7.98 4.64 -3.10
C THR A 64 9.18 4.48 -2.19
N GLU A 65 9.13 5.04 -0.97
CA GLU A 65 10.21 4.91 0.02
C GLU A 65 10.53 3.44 0.34
N MET A 66 9.51 2.62 0.52
CA MET A 66 9.69 1.20 0.83
C MET A 66 10.32 0.44 -0.34
N LYS A 67 9.91 0.75 -1.57
CA LYS A 67 10.50 0.20 -2.79
C LYS A 67 11.98 0.56 -2.89
N GLU A 68 12.33 1.83 -2.77
CA GLU A 68 13.72 2.31 -2.85
C GLU A 68 14.62 1.66 -1.79
N ARG A 69 14.11 1.56 -0.55
CA ARG A 69 14.84 0.87 0.53
C ARG A 69 15.07 -0.60 0.24
N TYR A 70 14.06 -1.29 -0.31
CA TYR A 70 14.19 -2.70 -0.69
C TYR A 70 15.18 -2.88 -1.84
N GLU A 71 15.08 -2.08 -2.90
CA GLU A 71 16.00 -2.12 -4.04
C GLU A 71 17.45 -1.84 -3.60
N SER A 72 17.65 -0.82 -2.75
CA SER A 72 18.96 -0.55 -2.16
C SER A 72 19.51 -1.72 -1.33
N LEU A 73 18.65 -2.40 -0.58
CA LEU A 73 19.02 -3.58 0.23
C LEU A 73 19.42 -4.78 -0.64
N CYS A 74 18.89 -4.87 -1.86
CA CYS A 74 19.18 -5.94 -2.82
C CYS A 74 20.28 -5.58 -3.83
N GLY A 75 21.06 -4.52 -3.59
CA GLY A 75 22.18 -4.13 -4.46
C GLY A 75 21.84 -3.07 -5.51
N GLY A 76 20.66 -2.41 -5.41
CA GLY A 76 20.31 -1.22 -6.22
C GLY A 76 19.70 -1.51 -7.60
N GLY A 77 19.40 -2.77 -7.91
CA GLY A 77 18.71 -3.15 -9.15
C GLY A 77 17.19 -3.00 -9.06
N PRO A 78 16.49 -2.86 -10.21
CA PRO A 78 15.02 -2.82 -10.24
C PRO A 78 14.43 -4.15 -9.77
N SER A 79 13.39 -4.07 -8.95
CA SER A 79 12.70 -5.24 -8.41
C SER A 79 11.38 -5.53 -9.10
N SER A 80 11.06 -6.82 -9.27
CA SER A 80 9.74 -7.28 -9.74
C SER A 80 8.69 -7.35 -8.62
N VAL A 81 9.03 -7.06 -7.37
CA VAL A 81 8.09 -6.94 -6.25
C VAL A 81 7.13 -5.78 -6.52
N SER A 82 5.85 -6.00 -6.33
CA SER A 82 4.83 -4.96 -6.54
C SER A 82 4.64 -4.12 -5.28
N PHE A 83 4.96 -2.82 -5.37
CA PHE A 83 4.70 -1.84 -4.31
C PHE A 83 3.61 -0.86 -4.76
N GLY A 84 2.67 -0.53 -3.88
CA GLY A 84 1.63 0.44 -4.21
C GLY A 84 0.65 0.73 -3.08
N THR A 85 -0.27 1.66 -3.35
CA THR A 85 -1.41 1.90 -2.45
C THR A 85 -2.56 0.96 -2.80
N PHE A 86 -3.51 0.79 -1.88
CA PHE A 86 -4.75 0.05 -2.17
C PHE A 86 -5.39 0.51 -3.48
N HIS A 87 -5.60 1.80 -3.65
CA HIS A 87 -6.24 2.34 -4.85
C HIS A 87 -5.47 2.01 -6.13
N ALA A 88 -4.15 2.18 -6.13
CA ALA A 88 -3.32 1.89 -7.30
C ALA A 88 -3.34 0.39 -7.67
N ILE A 89 -3.28 -0.49 -6.67
CA ILE A 89 -3.30 -1.93 -6.88
C ILE A 89 -4.68 -2.38 -7.37
N PHE A 90 -5.77 -1.96 -6.71
CA PHE A 90 -7.11 -2.33 -7.13
C PHE A 90 -7.44 -1.79 -8.52
N PHE A 91 -7.04 -0.56 -8.84
CA PHE A 91 -7.23 -0.02 -10.19
C PHE A 91 -6.47 -0.84 -11.24
N ARG A 92 -5.26 -1.30 -10.93
CA ARG A 92 -4.50 -2.19 -11.82
C ARG A 92 -5.22 -3.53 -12.05
N ILE A 93 -5.81 -4.11 -11.00
CA ILE A 93 -6.61 -5.32 -11.12
C ILE A 93 -7.85 -5.08 -11.99
N LEU A 94 -8.59 -3.98 -11.74
CA LEU A 94 -9.76 -3.61 -12.54
C LEU A 94 -9.41 -3.36 -14.00
N LYS A 95 -8.29 -2.70 -14.25
CA LYS A 95 -7.78 -2.48 -15.62
C LYS A 95 -7.51 -3.79 -16.33
N PHE A 96 -6.91 -4.75 -15.65
CA PHE A 96 -6.58 -6.05 -16.25
C PHE A 96 -7.82 -6.95 -16.40
N ALA A 97 -8.63 -7.11 -15.35
CA ALA A 97 -9.77 -8.03 -15.33
C ALA A 97 -11.01 -7.49 -16.08
N TYR A 98 -11.25 -6.18 -16.02
CA TYR A 98 -12.47 -5.55 -16.56
C TYR A 98 -12.19 -4.50 -17.64
N ARG A 99 -10.93 -4.36 -18.09
CA ARG A 99 -10.50 -3.37 -19.09
C ARG A 99 -10.84 -1.92 -18.71
N TYR A 100 -10.85 -1.62 -17.41
CA TYR A 100 -11.04 -0.25 -16.94
C TYR A 100 -9.87 0.63 -17.34
N ASP A 101 -10.17 1.90 -17.63
CA ASP A 101 -9.16 2.92 -17.94
C ASP A 101 -9.44 4.23 -17.15
N ALA A 102 -8.70 5.29 -17.44
CA ALA A 102 -8.85 6.56 -16.75
C ALA A 102 -10.25 7.17 -16.87
N ARG A 103 -11.02 6.82 -17.91
CA ARG A 103 -12.40 7.32 -18.13
C ARG A 103 -13.40 6.70 -17.16
N ASN A 104 -13.07 5.56 -16.58
CA ASN A 104 -13.88 4.88 -15.57
C ASN A 104 -13.66 5.45 -14.16
N ILE A 105 -12.70 6.37 -13.98
CA ILE A 105 -12.48 7.05 -12.71
C ILE A 105 -13.45 8.25 -12.64
N VAL A 106 -14.34 8.21 -11.67
CA VAL A 106 -15.28 9.31 -11.42
C VAL A 106 -14.51 10.57 -11.02
N ARG A 107 -14.73 11.66 -11.73
CA ARG A 107 -14.15 12.97 -11.42
C ARG A 107 -14.75 13.54 -10.15
N ASP A 108 -14.04 14.43 -9.47
CA ASP A 108 -14.49 15.02 -8.20
C ASP A 108 -15.85 15.73 -8.33
N GLU A 109 -16.10 16.42 -9.44
CA GLU A 109 -17.39 17.07 -9.72
C GLU A 109 -18.53 16.04 -9.83
N GLN A 110 -18.32 14.97 -10.59
CA GLN A 110 -19.30 13.88 -10.74
C GLN A 110 -19.54 13.17 -9.41
N ARG A 111 -18.46 12.93 -8.64
CA ARG A 111 -18.57 12.33 -7.31
C ARG A 111 -19.43 13.19 -6.39
N MET A 112 -19.22 14.51 -6.39
CA MET A 112 -20.01 15.43 -5.57
C MET A 112 -21.46 15.49 -6.02
N GLN A 113 -21.73 15.41 -7.32
CA GLN A 113 -23.08 15.31 -7.86
C GLN A 113 -23.78 14.04 -7.38
N TYR A 114 -23.17 12.87 -7.53
CA TYR A 114 -23.72 11.60 -7.04
C TYR A 114 -23.99 11.60 -5.54
N ILE A 115 -23.08 12.20 -4.75
CA ILE A 115 -23.27 12.31 -3.29
C ILE A 115 -24.49 13.18 -2.99
N ARG A 116 -24.69 14.31 -3.66
CA ARG A 116 -25.86 15.17 -3.48
C ARG A 116 -27.17 14.44 -3.84
N GLU A 117 -27.20 13.77 -4.99
CA GLU A 117 -28.33 12.96 -5.42
C GLU A 117 -28.70 11.88 -4.40
N LEU A 118 -27.69 11.19 -3.84
CA LEU A 118 -27.89 10.17 -2.81
C LEU A 118 -28.40 10.76 -1.49
N ILE A 119 -27.92 11.92 -1.07
CA ILE A 119 -28.38 12.64 0.13
C ILE A 119 -29.85 13.03 -0.04
N GLU A 120 -30.18 13.62 -1.17
CA GLU A 120 -31.56 14.04 -1.48
C GLU A 120 -32.52 12.85 -1.55
N THR A 121 -32.12 11.80 -2.29
CA THR A 121 -32.96 10.60 -2.50
C THR A 121 -33.23 9.84 -1.20
N ASN A 122 -32.27 9.80 -0.31
CA ASN A 122 -32.35 9.05 0.95
C ASN A 122 -32.72 9.94 2.16
N HIS A 123 -33.02 11.20 1.95
CA HIS A 123 -33.40 12.16 3.01
C HIS A 123 -32.39 12.21 4.16
N VAL A 124 -31.06 12.13 3.83
CA VAL A 124 -30.00 12.15 4.84
C VAL A 124 -29.78 13.56 5.34
N GLU A 125 -29.97 13.80 6.65
CA GLU A 125 -29.64 15.09 7.27
C GLU A 125 -28.11 15.26 7.32
N VAL A 126 -27.59 16.27 6.62
CA VAL A 126 -26.16 16.60 6.60
C VAL A 126 -25.93 17.85 7.42
N SER A 127 -25.14 17.76 8.48
CA SER A 127 -24.75 18.93 9.27
C SER A 127 -23.89 19.92 8.46
N ALA A 128 -24.16 21.20 8.61
CA ALA A 128 -23.65 22.32 7.80
C ALA A 128 -22.13 22.42 7.46
N PRO A 129 -21.16 21.80 8.18
CA PRO A 129 -19.74 21.92 7.82
C PRO A 129 -19.34 21.21 6.51
N PHE A 130 -20.16 20.30 6.01
CA PHE A 130 -19.79 19.51 4.83
C PHE A 130 -20.06 20.23 3.49
N CYS A 131 -20.99 21.20 3.48
CA CYS A 131 -21.44 21.87 2.26
C CYS A 131 -20.60 23.10 1.84
N GLN A 132 -19.74 23.64 2.72
CA GLN A 132 -19.04 24.92 2.49
C GLN A 132 -17.61 24.82 1.93
N ARG A 133 -17.10 23.64 1.61
CA ARG A 133 -15.72 23.47 1.07
C ARG A 133 -15.66 23.35 -0.47
N SER A 134 -16.53 23.96 -1.18
CA SER A 134 -16.48 24.01 -2.64
C SER A 134 -16.92 25.37 -3.16
N ALA A 135 -16.12 26.37 -2.91
CA ALA A 135 -16.09 27.58 -3.73
C ALA A 135 -14.62 27.93 -4.03
N PRO A 136 -14.32 28.38 -5.26
CA PRO A 136 -12.98 28.52 -5.81
C PRO A 136 -12.11 29.52 -5.07
#